data_c985f4a4b91e8ee448f35e17a74f201e
#
_entry.id   c985f4a4b91e8ee448f35e17a74f201e
#
_cell.length_a   1.000
_cell.length_b   1.000
_cell.length_c   1.000
_cell.angle_alpha   90.00
_cell.angle_beta   90.00
_cell.angle_gamma   90.00
#
_symmetry.space_group_name_H-M   'P 1'
#
loop_
_entity.id
_entity.type
_entity.pdbx_description
1 polymer ?
#
loop_
_entity_poly.entity_id
_entity_poly.type
_entity_poly.pdbx_seq_one_letter_code
_entity_poly.pdbx_strand_id
1 'polypeptide(L)'
;MKSPLLRTLFASVLTALAAVASAAEPIKVLIIDGRNNHDWVRTTESCKATLEATGRFKVDVSTAPAAFAKPQPAKPKAGDAEGKKAYDEAFKAWKKEESDFNKAHAGDWDKWSPKFSAYAVIVNNYNGPEWGAAMKDAFTDFVVKGGGLVNVHAANNSFTGWDNFNEMICCGWRGATFGQRIAVNDATGKAVAVAEADEKIKTKGFGSGHGPKHAFTLKARDAAHPLMQGIPTEWLHASDELYHRMRGSPDHMEVLESSFSSEKFGGTEMHEPMVWWAKFGEGRVVTTSMGHLWAGDKSFDALHC
;
A
#
# COMPACT_ATOMS: atom_id res chain seq x y z
N MET A 1 87.73 25.92 -17.10
CA MET A 1 87.09 24.98 -18.05
C MET A 1 85.72 24.62 -17.53
N LYS A 2 84.68 25.03 -18.25
CA LYS A 2 83.26 25.00 -17.76
C LYS A 2 82.58 23.76 -18.28
N SER A 3 81.96 22.97 -17.37
CA SER A 3 81.14 21.81 -17.71
C SER A 3 79.67 22.25 -17.83
N PRO A 4 78.87 21.86 -18.85
CA PRO A 4 77.48 22.20 -18.91
C PRO A 4 76.62 21.09 -18.25
N LEU A 5 75.74 21.50 -17.35
CA LEU A 5 74.70 20.68 -16.73
C LEU A 5 73.58 20.40 -17.76
N LEU A 6 73.37 19.15 -18.02
CA LEU A 6 72.23 18.62 -18.81
C LEU A 6 70.99 18.60 -17.92
N ARG A 7 70.00 19.46 -18.17
CA ARG A 7 68.70 19.44 -17.52
C ARG A 7 67.76 18.52 -18.29
N THR A 8 67.48 17.36 -17.72
CA THR A 8 66.43 16.47 -18.18
C THR A 8 65.09 16.89 -17.64
N LEU A 9 64.19 17.40 -18.50
CA LEU A 9 62.80 17.63 -18.18
C LEU A 9 62.07 16.28 -18.20
N PHE A 10 61.60 15.82 -17.06
CA PHE A 10 60.56 14.77 -16.96
C PHE A 10 59.19 15.41 -17.14
N ALA A 11 58.59 15.21 -18.30
CA ALA A 11 57.17 15.54 -18.51
C ALA A 11 56.32 14.40 -17.95
N SER A 12 55.76 14.58 -16.78
CA SER A 12 54.76 13.65 -16.23
C SER A 12 53.41 13.89 -16.93
N VAL A 13 53.05 12.99 -17.82
CA VAL A 13 51.71 12.96 -18.40
C VAL A 13 50.77 12.32 -17.36
N LEU A 14 50.03 13.15 -16.67
CA LEU A 14 48.91 12.73 -15.79
C LEU A 14 47.71 12.39 -16.67
N THR A 15 47.54 11.12 -17.02
CA THR A 15 46.31 10.62 -17.64
C THR A 15 45.27 10.50 -16.57
N ALA A 16 44.39 11.50 -16.47
CA ALA A 16 43.18 11.43 -15.66
C ALA A 16 42.23 10.44 -16.33
N LEU A 17 42.17 9.19 -15.86
CA LEU A 17 41.06 8.29 -16.15
C LEU A 17 39.81 8.87 -15.47
N ALA A 18 39.00 9.59 -16.23
CA ALA A 18 37.64 9.87 -15.84
C ALA A 18 36.88 8.52 -15.83
N ALA A 19 36.71 7.93 -14.65
CA ALA A 19 35.79 6.83 -14.48
C ALA A 19 34.38 7.37 -14.81
N VAL A 20 33.92 7.09 -16.02
CA VAL A 20 32.50 7.26 -16.34
C VAL A 20 31.77 6.23 -15.50
N ALA A 21 31.27 6.67 -14.35
CA ALA A 21 30.33 5.88 -13.58
C ALA A 21 29.13 5.64 -14.50
N SER A 22 29.03 4.45 -15.09
CA SER A 22 27.83 4.02 -15.80
C SER A 22 26.69 4.16 -14.80
N ALA A 23 25.78 5.09 -15.03
CA ALA A 23 24.58 5.18 -14.22
C ALA A 23 23.88 3.82 -14.32
N ALA A 24 23.64 3.17 -13.19
CA ALA A 24 22.93 1.90 -13.18
C ALA A 24 21.57 2.11 -13.85
N GLU A 25 21.15 1.14 -14.67
CA GLU A 25 19.83 1.16 -15.30
C GLU A 25 18.74 1.36 -14.22
N PRO A 26 17.77 2.24 -14.45
CA PRO A 26 16.71 2.49 -13.48
C PRO A 26 15.92 1.23 -13.15
N ILE A 27 15.60 1.03 -11.90
CA ILE A 27 14.74 -0.05 -11.42
C ILE A 27 13.34 0.16 -12.01
N LYS A 28 12.81 -0.83 -12.72
CA LYS A 28 11.47 -0.77 -13.30
C LYS A 28 10.42 -1.07 -12.25
N VAL A 29 9.49 -0.16 -12.07
CA VAL A 29 8.36 -0.26 -11.14
C VAL A 29 7.06 -0.21 -11.91
N LEU A 30 6.09 -1.05 -11.55
CA LEU A 30 4.72 -0.99 -12.05
C LEU A 30 3.80 -0.54 -10.91
N ILE A 31 3.05 0.54 -11.09
CA ILE A 31 1.93 0.88 -10.22
C ILE A 31 0.67 0.26 -10.81
N ILE A 32 -0.09 -0.47 -9.98
CA ILE A 32 -1.41 -1.00 -10.34
C ILE A 32 -2.46 -0.17 -9.62
N ASP A 33 -3.42 0.39 -10.37
CA ASP A 33 -4.49 1.25 -9.86
C ASP A 33 -5.81 1.06 -10.63
N GLY A 34 -6.69 2.09 -10.64
CA GLY A 34 -7.93 2.14 -11.41
C GLY A 34 -9.18 1.78 -10.62
N ARG A 35 -9.03 1.12 -9.48
CA ARG A 35 -10.11 0.78 -8.54
C ARG A 35 -9.64 1.05 -7.14
N ASN A 36 -10.32 1.92 -6.44
CA ASN A 36 -10.14 2.18 -5.01
C ASN A 36 -11.32 3.01 -4.53
N ASN A 37 -11.64 2.92 -3.25
CA ASN A 37 -12.62 3.80 -2.61
C ASN A 37 -12.03 5.16 -2.22
N HIS A 38 -10.72 5.35 -2.38
CA HIS A 38 -9.96 6.58 -2.14
C HIS A 38 -9.61 7.30 -3.46
N ASP A 39 -9.00 8.47 -3.38
CA ASP A 39 -8.48 9.21 -4.55
C ASP A 39 -7.19 8.55 -5.07
N TRP A 40 -7.38 7.40 -5.69
CA TRP A 40 -6.28 6.58 -6.20
C TRP A 40 -5.48 7.29 -7.31
N VAL A 41 -6.09 8.20 -8.05
CA VAL A 41 -5.40 8.96 -9.11
C VAL A 41 -4.29 9.77 -8.50
N ARG A 42 -4.61 10.63 -7.51
CA ARG A 42 -3.62 11.47 -6.83
C ARG A 42 -2.59 10.64 -6.06
N THR A 43 -3.00 9.53 -5.45
CA THR A 43 -2.06 8.61 -4.80
C THR A 43 -1.07 8.04 -5.79
N THR A 44 -1.54 7.54 -6.95
CA THR A 44 -0.67 7.04 -8.02
C THR A 44 0.29 8.12 -8.54
N GLU A 45 -0.22 9.32 -8.82
CA GLU A 45 0.59 10.44 -9.29
C GLU A 45 1.69 10.81 -8.29
N SER A 46 1.35 10.85 -7.00
CA SER A 46 2.31 11.14 -5.92
C SER A 46 3.37 10.06 -5.79
N CYS A 47 2.98 8.78 -5.72
CA CYS A 47 3.93 7.66 -5.66
C CYS A 47 4.87 7.66 -6.87
N LYS A 48 4.32 7.84 -8.08
CA LYS A 48 5.13 7.93 -9.30
C LYS A 48 6.13 9.08 -9.24
N ALA A 49 5.66 10.28 -8.91
CA ALA A 49 6.52 11.47 -8.84
C ALA A 49 7.63 11.31 -7.80
N THR A 50 7.31 10.78 -6.62
CA THR A 50 8.27 10.54 -5.54
C THR A 50 9.35 9.54 -5.96
N LEU A 51 8.97 8.43 -6.57
CA LEU A 51 9.93 7.41 -7.02
C LEU A 51 10.83 7.96 -8.14
N GLU A 52 10.25 8.60 -9.15
CA GLU A 52 11.01 9.11 -10.31
C GLU A 52 11.93 10.29 -9.93
N ALA A 53 11.55 11.11 -8.95
CA ALA A 53 12.39 12.23 -8.47
C ALA A 53 13.75 11.77 -7.92
N THR A 54 13.87 10.51 -7.50
CA THR A 54 15.15 9.95 -7.04
C THR A 54 16.13 9.66 -8.17
N GLY A 55 15.68 9.62 -9.42
CA GLY A 55 16.45 9.19 -10.59
C GLY A 55 16.79 7.69 -10.61
N ARG A 56 16.37 6.93 -9.58
CA ARG A 56 16.67 5.49 -9.44
C ARG A 56 15.62 4.58 -10.05
N PHE A 57 14.41 5.09 -10.27
CA PHE A 57 13.27 4.31 -10.70
C PHE A 57 12.70 4.82 -12.03
N LYS A 58 12.18 3.89 -12.82
CA LYS A 58 11.33 4.16 -13.97
C LYS A 58 9.96 3.54 -13.69
N VAL A 59 8.92 4.37 -13.68
CA VAL A 59 7.59 3.96 -13.22
C VAL A 59 6.59 3.94 -14.37
N ASP A 60 6.05 2.76 -14.64
CA ASP A 60 4.89 2.57 -15.51
C ASP A 60 3.63 2.41 -14.66
N VAL A 61 2.48 2.72 -15.22
CA VAL A 61 1.17 2.56 -14.55
C VAL A 61 0.28 1.63 -15.37
N SER A 62 -0.37 0.68 -14.72
CA SER A 62 -1.37 -0.19 -15.31
C SER A 62 -2.70 0.01 -14.61
N THR A 63 -3.57 0.77 -15.25
CA THR A 63 -4.89 1.11 -14.73
C THR A 63 -5.90 0.02 -15.05
N ALA A 64 -6.54 -0.55 -14.03
CA ALA A 64 -7.58 -1.54 -14.16
C ALA A 64 -8.82 -1.00 -14.89
N PRO A 65 -9.62 -1.84 -15.57
CA PRO A 65 -10.81 -1.41 -16.28
C PRO A 65 -11.77 -0.57 -15.43
N ALA A 66 -12.37 0.44 -16.05
CA ALA A 66 -13.21 1.43 -15.38
C ALA A 66 -14.37 0.81 -14.57
N ALA A 67 -14.72 1.44 -13.45
CA ALA A 67 -15.90 1.14 -12.68
C ALA A 67 -17.14 1.85 -13.27
N PHE A 68 -18.31 1.31 -12.97
CA PHE A 68 -19.54 2.07 -13.11
C PHE A 68 -19.51 3.24 -12.12
N ALA A 69 -19.38 4.47 -12.64
CA ALA A 69 -19.08 5.65 -11.85
C ALA A 69 -20.31 6.41 -11.33
N LYS A 70 -21.53 6.03 -11.78
CA LYS A 70 -22.75 6.69 -11.33
C LYS A 70 -22.99 6.39 -9.84
N PRO A 71 -23.10 7.40 -8.96
CA PRO A 71 -23.34 7.17 -7.54
C PRO A 71 -24.69 6.50 -7.31
N GLN A 72 -24.78 5.70 -6.27
CA GLN A 72 -26.05 5.11 -5.85
C GLN A 72 -27.02 6.22 -5.41
N PRO A 73 -28.33 6.03 -5.63
CA PRO A 73 -29.34 6.92 -5.08
C PRO A 73 -29.19 7.06 -3.55
N ALA A 74 -29.42 8.26 -3.04
CA ALA A 74 -29.36 8.52 -1.60
C ALA A 74 -30.50 7.78 -0.87
N LYS A 75 -30.16 7.11 0.22
CA LYS A 75 -31.17 6.42 1.06
C LYS A 75 -32.10 7.43 1.71
N PRO A 76 -33.42 7.18 1.77
CA PRO A 76 -34.36 8.04 2.44
C PRO A 76 -34.15 8.02 3.97
N LYS A 77 -34.69 9.02 4.65
CA LYS A 77 -34.72 9.04 6.11
C LYS A 77 -35.58 7.92 6.66
N ALA A 78 -35.24 7.44 7.86
CA ALA A 78 -36.06 6.45 8.54
C ALA A 78 -37.51 6.97 8.75
N GLY A 79 -38.51 6.13 8.37
CA GLY A 79 -39.93 6.49 8.46
C GLY A 79 -40.53 7.20 7.25
N ASP A 80 -39.73 7.58 6.25
CA ASP A 80 -40.20 8.20 5.00
C ASP A 80 -40.63 7.12 3.99
N ALA A 81 -41.91 6.77 4.00
CA ALA A 81 -42.47 5.70 3.15
C ALA A 81 -42.51 6.08 1.66
N GLU A 82 -42.76 7.37 1.37
CA GLU A 82 -42.80 7.88 -0.02
C GLU A 82 -41.38 7.97 -0.59
N GLY A 83 -40.45 8.53 0.17
CA GLY A 83 -39.04 8.52 -0.17
C GLY A 83 -38.47 7.11 -0.34
N LYS A 84 -38.95 6.12 0.44
CA LYS A 84 -38.56 4.74 0.25
C LYS A 84 -38.99 4.19 -1.10
N LYS A 85 -40.24 4.43 -1.53
CA LYS A 85 -40.72 3.97 -2.83
C LYS A 85 -39.91 4.59 -3.99
N ALA A 86 -39.69 5.91 -3.93
CA ALA A 86 -38.90 6.62 -4.93
C ALA A 86 -37.44 6.09 -4.97
N TYR A 87 -36.86 5.80 -3.80
CA TYR A 87 -35.52 5.18 -3.69
C TYR A 87 -35.50 3.81 -4.32
N ASP A 88 -36.48 2.92 -4.03
CA ASP A 88 -36.52 1.56 -4.55
C ASP A 88 -36.58 1.54 -6.09
N GLU A 89 -37.34 2.47 -6.68
CA GLU A 89 -37.42 2.65 -8.16
C GLU A 89 -36.09 3.17 -8.73
N ALA A 90 -35.52 4.21 -8.12
CA ALA A 90 -34.25 4.76 -8.56
C ALA A 90 -33.10 3.77 -8.40
N PHE A 91 -33.10 2.98 -7.32
CA PHE A 91 -32.09 1.95 -7.08
C PHE A 91 -32.20 0.80 -8.08
N LYS A 92 -33.43 0.39 -8.43
CA LYS A 92 -33.65 -0.61 -9.49
C LYS A 92 -33.14 -0.13 -10.85
N ALA A 93 -33.37 1.14 -11.20
CA ALA A 93 -32.85 1.72 -12.43
C ALA A 93 -31.32 1.78 -12.40
N TRP A 94 -30.73 2.23 -11.28
CA TRP A 94 -29.29 2.27 -11.09
C TRP A 94 -28.64 0.91 -11.22
N LYS A 95 -29.25 -0.13 -10.62
CA LYS A 95 -28.78 -1.53 -10.74
C LYS A 95 -28.82 -2.04 -12.18
N LYS A 96 -29.83 -1.64 -12.93
CA LYS A 96 -29.91 -2.00 -14.36
C LYS A 96 -28.77 -1.33 -15.15
N GLU A 97 -28.53 -0.05 -14.95
CA GLU A 97 -27.45 0.68 -15.62
C GLU A 97 -26.07 0.10 -15.25
N GLU A 98 -25.83 -0.22 -13.96
CA GLU A 98 -24.62 -0.89 -13.50
C GLU A 98 -24.43 -2.25 -14.22
N SER A 99 -25.49 -3.06 -14.30
CA SER A 99 -25.46 -4.36 -14.99
C SER A 99 -25.17 -4.22 -16.48
N ASP A 100 -25.79 -3.25 -17.15
CA ASP A 100 -25.58 -3.00 -18.57
C ASP A 100 -24.16 -2.51 -18.85
N PHE A 101 -23.63 -1.60 -17.99
CA PHE A 101 -22.25 -1.15 -18.05
C PHE A 101 -21.29 -2.34 -17.88
N ASN A 102 -21.48 -3.16 -16.87
CA ASN A 102 -20.61 -4.32 -16.59
C ASN A 102 -20.61 -5.34 -17.73
N LYS A 103 -21.77 -5.57 -18.37
CA LYS A 103 -21.87 -6.43 -19.56
C LYS A 103 -21.12 -5.84 -20.75
N ALA A 104 -21.28 -4.54 -21.01
CA ALA A 104 -20.60 -3.86 -22.12
C ALA A 104 -19.07 -3.86 -21.96
N HIS A 105 -18.58 -3.86 -20.72
CA HIS A 105 -17.15 -3.76 -20.39
C HIS A 105 -16.54 -5.07 -19.88
N ALA A 106 -17.26 -6.19 -19.95
CA ALA A 106 -16.77 -7.48 -19.48
C ALA A 106 -15.45 -7.89 -20.15
N GLY A 107 -15.33 -7.67 -21.48
CA GLY A 107 -14.11 -8.00 -22.22
C GLY A 107 -12.93 -7.07 -21.96
N ASP A 108 -13.08 -5.99 -21.19
CA ASP A 108 -11.97 -5.11 -20.85
C ASP A 108 -11.05 -5.77 -19.81
N TRP A 109 -11.61 -6.59 -18.93
CA TRP A 109 -10.83 -7.37 -17.98
C TRP A 109 -9.97 -8.44 -18.68
N ASP A 110 -10.46 -9.06 -19.74
CA ASP A 110 -9.71 -10.05 -20.52
C ASP A 110 -8.51 -9.40 -21.26
N LYS A 111 -8.65 -8.12 -21.63
CA LYS A 111 -7.60 -7.34 -22.29
C LYS A 111 -6.60 -6.77 -21.31
N TRP A 112 -6.99 -6.56 -20.06
CA TRP A 112 -6.12 -6.00 -19.03
C TRP A 112 -5.21 -7.08 -18.46
N SER A 113 -4.00 -7.14 -19.00
CA SER A 113 -3.01 -8.18 -18.67
C SER A 113 -1.62 -7.56 -18.48
N PRO A 114 -1.36 -6.92 -17.34
CA PRO A 114 -0.04 -6.36 -17.04
C PRO A 114 1.01 -7.47 -16.98
N LYS A 115 2.17 -7.23 -17.59
CA LYS A 115 3.31 -8.17 -17.61
C LYS A 115 4.16 -7.96 -16.37
N PHE A 116 3.79 -8.53 -15.23
CA PHE A 116 4.46 -8.36 -13.94
C PHE A 116 5.96 -8.69 -14.01
N SER A 117 6.34 -9.74 -14.74
CA SER A 117 7.74 -10.18 -14.90
C SER A 117 8.66 -9.18 -15.61
N ALA A 118 8.12 -8.11 -16.20
CA ALA A 118 8.91 -7.04 -16.81
C ALA A 118 9.43 -6.01 -15.79
N TYR A 119 9.02 -6.12 -14.53
CA TYR A 119 9.30 -5.17 -13.46
C TYR A 119 10.06 -5.84 -12.31
N ALA A 120 10.77 -5.03 -11.54
CA ALA A 120 11.41 -5.48 -10.30
C ALA A 120 10.48 -5.33 -9.10
N VAL A 121 9.59 -4.33 -9.14
CA VAL A 121 8.68 -4.01 -8.03
C VAL A 121 7.30 -3.67 -8.58
N ILE A 122 6.27 -4.12 -7.88
CA ILE A 122 4.88 -3.69 -8.05
C ILE A 122 4.48 -2.83 -6.86
N VAL A 123 3.95 -1.64 -7.12
CA VAL A 123 3.25 -0.82 -6.12
C VAL A 123 1.75 -1.03 -6.34
N ASN A 124 1.09 -1.62 -5.36
CA ASN A 124 -0.33 -1.93 -5.42
C ASN A 124 -1.14 -0.81 -4.76
N ASN A 125 -1.83 -0.01 -5.56
CA ASN A 125 -2.81 0.99 -5.15
C ASN A 125 -4.22 0.59 -5.59
N TYR A 126 -4.46 -0.72 -5.73
CA TYR A 126 -5.72 -1.28 -6.20
C TYR A 126 -6.56 -1.80 -5.03
N ASN A 127 -7.83 -1.39 -4.97
CA ASN A 127 -8.85 -1.93 -4.07
C ASN A 127 -10.16 -2.08 -4.84
N GLY A 128 -10.39 -3.24 -5.43
CA GLY A 128 -11.52 -3.50 -6.30
C GLY A 128 -11.88 -4.99 -6.40
N PRO A 129 -12.65 -5.39 -7.41
CA PRO A 129 -13.00 -6.78 -7.65
C PRO A 129 -11.78 -7.69 -7.73
N GLU A 130 -11.95 -8.94 -7.36
CA GLU A 130 -10.89 -9.95 -7.52
C GLU A 130 -10.52 -10.14 -8.98
N TRP A 131 -9.25 -10.36 -9.22
CA TRP A 131 -8.72 -10.66 -10.55
C TRP A 131 -9.04 -12.10 -10.96
N GLY A 132 -9.05 -12.35 -12.27
CA GLY A 132 -9.16 -13.72 -12.81
C GLY A 132 -7.99 -14.61 -12.40
N ALA A 133 -8.19 -15.92 -12.39
CA ALA A 133 -7.22 -16.90 -11.90
C ALA A 133 -5.84 -16.74 -12.55
N ALA A 134 -5.79 -16.65 -13.88
CA ALA A 134 -4.51 -16.52 -14.61
C ALA A 134 -3.70 -15.28 -14.21
N MET A 135 -4.36 -14.17 -13.87
CA MET A 135 -3.68 -12.96 -13.39
C MET A 135 -3.21 -13.13 -11.95
N LYS A 136 -4.02 -13.75 -11.08
CA LYS A 136 -3.63 -14.08 -9.70
C LYS A 136 -2.42 -15.01 -9.70
N ASP A 137 -2.39 -16.01 -10.57
CA ASP A 137 -1.26 -16.94 -10.70
C ASP A 137 0.00 -16.22 -11.17
N ALA A 138 -0.10 -15.37 -12.22
CA ALA A 138 1.03 -14.60 -12.73
C ALA A 138 1.60 -13.61 -11.70
N PHE A 139 0.73 -13.00 -10.88
CA PHE A 139 1.16 -12.11 -9.80
C PHE A 139 1.82 -12.89 -8.65
N THR A 140 1.24 -14.02 -8.25
CA THR A 140 1.82 -14.92 -7.26
C THR A 140 3.20 -15.39 -7.71
N ASP A 141 3.33 -15.87 -8.95
CA ASP A 141 4.58 -16.29 -9.57
C ASP A 141 5.63 -15.18 -9.55
N PHE A 142 5.24 -13.95 -9.85
CA PHE A 142 6.13 -12.79 -9.80
C PHE A 142 6.73 -12.61 -8.41
N VAL A 143 5.88 -12.62 -7.37
CA VAL A 143 6.35 -12.43 -5.99
C VAL A 143 7.18 -13.64 -5.54
N VAL A 144 6.70 -14.86 -5.74
CA VAL A 144 7.42 -16.10 -5.35
C VAL A 144 8.83 -16.15 -5.95
N LYS A 145 9.00 -15.65 -7.19
CA LYS A 145 10.29 -15.64 -7.91
C LYS A 145 11.20 -14.45 -7.55
N GLY A 146 10.87 -13.68 -6.54
CA GLY A 146 11.74 -12.63 -6.01
C GLY A 146 11.29 -11.19 -6.33
N GLY A 147 10.14 -11.01 -6.95
CA GLY A 147 9.55 -9.70 -7.19
C GLY A 147 9.25 -8.96 -5.89
N GLY A 148 9.43 -7.63 -5.89
CA GLY A 148 9.04 -6.77 -4.78
C GLY A 148 7.57 -6.36 -4.89
N LEU A 149 6.86 -6.34 -3.76
CA LEU A 149 5.49 -5.84 -3.67
C LEU A 149 5.39 -4.78 -2.57
N VAL A 150 4.79 -3.64 -2.91
CA VAL A 150 4.43 -2.59 -1.95
C VAL A 150 2.93 -2.39 -1.99
N ASN A 151 2.22 -2.63 -0.89
CA ASN A 151 0.79 -2.34 -0.77
C ASN A 151 0.58 -1.00 -0.07
N VAL A 152 -0.19 -0.11 -0.69
CA VAL A 152 -0.45 1.23 -0.17
C VAL A 152 -1.87 1.32 0.35
N HIS A 153 -2.00 1.64 1.62
CA HIS A 153 -3.25 1.95 2.32
C HIS A 153 -4.37 0.94 2.00
N ALA A 154 -5.46 1.39 1.37
CA ALA A 154 -6.63 0.57 1.08
C ALA A 154 -6.36 -0.62 0.13
N ALA A 155 -5.19 -0.71 -0.50
CA ALA A 155 -4.84 -1.92 -1.25
C ALA A 155 -4.81 -3.17 -0.38
N ASN A 156 -4.56 -3.04 0.93
CA ASN A 156 -4.64 -4.16 1.88
C ASN A 156 -6.07 -4.69 2.11
N ASN A 157 -7.11 -3.93 1.70
CA ASN A 157 -8.52 -4.33 1.80
C ASN A 157 -8.94 -5.31 0.71
N SER A 158 -8.17 -5.36 -0.40
CA SER A 158 -8.48 -6.15 -1.59
C SER A 158 -8.38 -7.65 -1.31
N PHE A 159 -8.99 -8.42 -2.20
CA PHE A 159 -8.74 -9.84 -2.41
C PHE A 159 -8.93 -10.72 -1.16
N THR A 160 -10.00 -10.49 -0.40
CA THR A 160 -10.31 -11.27 0.80
C THR A 160 -10.38 -12.77 0.53
N GLY A 161 -10.84 -13.18 -0.67
CA GLY A 161 -10.95 -14.57 -1.11
C GLY A 161 -9.68 -15.14 -1.77
N TRP A 162 -8.58 -14.40 -1.82
CA TRP A 162 -7.33 -14.88 -2.43
C TRP A 162 -6.27 -15.18 -1.36
N ASP A 163 -6.12 -16.46 -1.02
CA ASP A 163 -5.29 -16.94 0.08
C ASP A 163 -3.83 -16.51 -0.05
N ASN A 164 -3.22 -16.67 -1.25
CA ASN A 164 -1.84 -16.26 -1.47
C ASN A 164 -1.63 -14.75 -1.22
N PHE A 165 -2.59 -13.90 -1.61
CA PHE A 165 -2.48 -12.47 -1.34
C PHE A 165 -2.59 -12.17 0.16
N ASN A 166 -3.50 -12.84 0.87
CA ASN A 166 -3.63 -12.71 2.31
C ASN A 166 -2.36 -13.17 3.05
N GLU A 167 -1.71 -14.23 2.56
CA GLU A 167 -0.42 -14.68 3.08
C GLU A 167 0.71 -13.69 2.78
N MET A 168 0.79 -13.16 1.55
CA MET A 168 1.78 -12.15 1.16
C MET A 168 1.75 -10.94 2.07
N ILE A 169 0.56 -10.41 2.38
CA ILE A 169 0.41 -9.19 3.18
C ILE A 169 0.34 -9.43 4.67
N CYS A 170 0.26 -10.68 5.13
CA CYS A 170 0.12 -11.15 6.52
C CYS A 170 -1.14 -10.66 7.21
N CYS A 171 -1.48 -9.38 7.15
CA CYS A 171 -2.73 -8.85 7.68
C CYS A 171 -3.28 -7.70 6.82
N GLY A 172 -4.59 -7.51 6.89
CA GLY A 172 -5.28 -6.46 6.15
C GLY A 172 -6.61 -6.11 6.79
N TRP A 173 -7.30 -5.17 6.17
CA TRP A 173 -8.65 -4.81 6.56
C TRP A 173 -9.62 -5.94 6.25
N ARG A 174 -10.03 -6.69 7.27
CA ARG A 174 -10.88 -7.87 7.16
C ARG A 174 -12.01 -7.85 8.20
N GLY A 175 -13.05 -8.63 7.94
CA GLY A 175 -14.15 -8.83 8.88
C GLY A 175 -13.73 -9.58 10.15
N ALA A 176 -14.56 -9.50 11.19
CA ALA A 176 -14.28 -10.05 12.53
C ALA A 176 -13.98 -11.56 12.57
N THR A 177 -14.45 -12.31 11.59
CA THR A 177 -14.27 -13.78 11.52
C THR A 177 -13.06 -14.23 10.69
N PHE A 178 -12.33 -13.27 10.07
CA PHE A 178 -11.17 -13.59 9.27
C PHE A 178 -9.91 -13.69 10.14
N GLY A 179 -9.14 -14.76 10.02
CA GLY A 179 -7.85 -14.94 10.69
C GLY A 179 -7.82 -14.48 12.16
N GLN A 180 -6.66 -14.04 12.61
CA GLN A 180 -6.45 -13.51 13.96
C GLN A 180 -6.47 -11.98 13.95
N ARG A 181 -6.89 -11.37 15.05
CA ARG A 181 -6.69 -9.94 15.30
C ARG A 181 -5.20 -9.70 15.61
N ILE A 182 -4.58 -8.77 14.88
CA ILE A 182 -3.16 -8.46 15.03
C ILE A 182 -2.99 -7.13 15.76
N ALA A 183 -2.10 -7.12 16.75
CA ALA A 183 -1.57 -5.92 17.39
C ALA A 183 -0.04 -6.00 17.45
N VAL A 184 0.58 -4.96 18.02
CA VAL A 184 2.02 -4.93 18.25
C VAL A 184 2.29 -4.94 19.76
N ASN A 185 3.08 -5.89 20.21
CA ASN A 185 3.59 -5.90 21.58
C ASN A 185 4.59 -4.75 21.75
N ASP A 186 4.28 -3.78 22.60
CA ASP A 186 5.09 -2.57 22.73
C ASP A 186 6.51 -2.85 23.25
N ALA A 187 6.67 -3.82 24.13
CA ALA A 187 7.97 -4.15 24.73
C ALA A 187 8.91 -4.87 23.73
N THR A 188 8.36 -5.66 22.83
CA THR A 188 9.16 -6.48 21.89
C THR A 188 9.16 -5.96 20.46
N GLY A 189 8.24 -5.06 20.10
CA GLY A 189 8.02 -4.59 18.73
C GLY A 189 7.39 -5.62 17.80
N LYS A 190 7.09 -6.82 18.25
CA LYS A 190 6.61 -7.92 17.41
C LYS A 190 5.09 -7.89 17.23
N ALA A 191 4.64 -8.34 16.05
CA ALA A 191 3.24 -8.65 15.82
C ALA A 191 2.78 -9.79 16.76
N VAL A 192 1.58 -9.64 17.31
CA VAL A 192 0.96 -10.64 18.19
C VAL A 192 -0.51 -10.80 17.86
N ALA A 193 -1.01 -12.02 17.97
CA ALA A 193 -2.43 -12.27 17.94
C ALA A 193 -3.08 -11.84 19.27
N VAL A 194 -4.23 -11.16 19.19
CA VAL A 194 -4.99 -10.70 20.34
C VAL A 194 -6.31 -11.47 20.40
N ALA A 195 -6.56 -12.18 21.49
CA ALA A 195 -7.86 -12.80 21.72
C ALA A 195 -8.91 -11.73 22.03
N GLU A 196 -10.17 -12.01 21.67
CA GLU A 196 -11.28 -11.09 21.96
C GLU A 196 -11.40 -10.71 23.43
N ALA A 197 -11.10 -11.68 24.33
CA ALA A 197 -11.09 -11.47 25.77
C ALA A 197 -10.05 -10.45 26.23
N ASP A 198 -8.92 -10.34 25.50
CA ASP A 198 -7.76 -9.50 25.82
C ASP A 198 -7.84 -8.10 25.22
N GLU A 199 -8.87 -7.81 24.40
CA GLU A 199 -9.11 -6.46 23.90
C GLU A 199 -9.37 -5.50 25.05
N LYS A 200 -8.59 -4.42 25.14
CA LYS A 200 -8.72 -3.42 26.20
C LYS A 200 -10.01 -2.62 26.08
N ILE A 201 -10.36 -2.24 24.86
CA ILE A 201 -11.59 -1.50 24.55
C ILE A 201 -12.60 -2.44 23.92
N LYS A 202 -13.69 -2.69 24.63
CA LYS A 202 -14.80 -3.53 24.16
C LYS A 202 -15.71 -2.71 23.26
N THR A 203 -15.69 -2.98 21.97
CA THR A 203 -16.59 -2.37 21.00
C THR A 203 -17.52 -3.42 20.38
N LYS A 204 -18.58 -2.96 19.75
CA LYS A 204 -19.46 -3.84 19.00
C LYS A 204 -18.80 -4.25 17.70
N GLY A 205 -18.29 -5.48 17.65
CA GLY A 205 -17.57 -6.07 16.52
C GLY A 205 -16.05 -5.94 16.67
N PHE A 206 -15.34 -6.93 16.13
CA PHE A 206 -13.88 -7.10 16.21
C PHE A 206 -13.22 -7.12 14.82
N GLY A 207 -13.94 -6.66 13.80
CA GLY A 207 -13.38 -6.43 12.47
C GLY A 207 -12.49 -5.19 12.45
N SER A 208 -11.70 -5.07 11.38
CA SER A 208 -10.85 -3.91 11.16
C SER A 208 -11.65 -2.60 11.13
N GLY A 209 -11.05 -1.54 11.60
CA GLY A 209 -11.64 -0.22 11.70
C GLY A 209 -10.59 0.88 11.83
N HIS A 210 -11.06 2.10 11.94
CA HIS A 210 -10.30 3.29 12.30
C HIS A 210 -11.21 4.28 13.03
N GLY A 211 -10.61 5.22 13.73
CA GLY A 211 -11.31 6.38 14.27
C GLY A 211 -11.29 7.56 13.29
N PRO A 212 -11.67 8.78 13.75
CA PRO A 212 -11.52 9.98 12.94
C PRO A 212 -10.04 10.23 12.59
N LYS A 213 -9.79 10.83 11.42
CA LYS A 213 -8.43 11.23 11.00
C LYS A 213 -7.81 12.16 12.05
N HIS A 214 -6.58 11.88 12.41
CA HIS A 214 -5.77 12.68 13.33
C HIS A 214 -4.29 12.46 13.07
N ALA A 215 -3.45 13.37 13.55
CA ALA A 215 -2.01 13.14 13.55
C ALA A 215 -1.63 12.17 14.67
N PHE A 216 -0.72 11.23 14.38
CA PHE A 216 -0.26 10.23 15.34
C PHE A 216 1.24 9.99 15.24
N THR A 217 1.85 9.58 16.34
CA THR A 217 3.29 9.29 16.37
C THR A 217 3.56 7.87 15.89
N LEU A 218 4.45 7.74 14.93
CA LEU A 218 5.01 6.46 14.50
C LEU A 218 6.25 6.14 15.32
N LYS A 219 6.38 4.87 15.69
CA LYS A 219 7.51 4.33 16.44
C LYS A 219 8.14 3.20 15.64
N ALA A 220 9.43 3.34 15.29
CA ALA A 220 10.20 2.28 14.66
C ALA A 220 10.31 1.06 15.59
N ARG A 221 10.11 -0.13 15.04
CA ARG A 221 10.17 -1.40 15.77
C ARG A 221 11.42 -2.18 15.47
N ASP A 222 12.01 -1.96 14.31
CA ASP A 222 13.34 -2.45 13.93
C ASP A 222 14.10 -1.34 13.18
N ALA A 223 14.71 -0.44 13.92
CA ALA A 223 15.48 0.67 13.34
C ALA A 223 16.73 0.21 12.56
N ALA A 224 17.19 -1.03 12.77
CA ALA A 224 18.32 -1.60 12.06
C ALA A 224 17.94 -2.20 10.70
N HIS A 225 16.66 -2.43 10.46
CA HIS A 225 16.19 -3.01 9.22
C HIS A 225 16.53 -2.14 8.00
N PRO A 226 16.98 -2.71 6.87
CA PRO A 226 17.38 -1.93 5.68
C PRO A 226 16.31 -0.96 5.17
N LEU A 227 15.02 -1.29 5.31
CA LEU A 227 13.91 -0.42 4.92
C LEU A 227 13.71 0.80 5.85
N MET A 228 14.34 0.78 7.04
CA MET A 228 14.23 1.86 8.02
C MET A 228 15.41 2.84 7.96
N GLN A 229 16.33 2.67 7.01
CA GLN A 229 17.49 3.56 6.87
C GLN A 229 17.05 4.99 6.53
N GLY A 230 17.44 5.94 7.38
CA GLY A 230 17.09 7.35 7.22
C GLY A 230 15.72 7.73 7.79
N ILE A 231 14.95 6.75 8.29
CA ILE A 231 13.68 7.00 8.99
C ILE A 231 13.97 7.26 10.47
N PRO A 232 13.43 8.32 11.09
CA PRO A 232 13.57 8.55 12.53
C PRO A 232 12.96 7.42 13.35
N THR A 233 13.50 7.17 14.55
CA THR A 233 12.95 6.16 15.46
C THR A 233 11.55 6.49 16.00
N GLU A 234 11.24 7.78 16.07
CA GLU A 234 9.91 8.32 16.33
C GLU A 234 9.68 9.57 15.48
N TRP A 235 8.49 9.71 14.90
CA TRP A 235 8.12 10.88 14.14
C TRP A 235 6.59 11.06 14.10
N LEU A 236 6.16 12.33 13.97
CA LEU A 236 4.74 12.67 13.90
C LEU A 236 4.26 12.57 12.46
N HIS A 237 3.38 11.61 12.22
CA HIS A 237 2.66 11.47 10.96
C HIS A 237 1.55 12.52 10.87
N ALA A 238 1.31 13.04 9.68
CA ALA A 238 0.22 13.96 9.43
C ALA A 238 -1.15 13.33 9.72
N SER A 239 -2.23 14.13 9.59
CA SER A 239 -3.57 13.64 9.85
C SER A 239 -3.98 12.56 8.86
N ASP A 240 -4.14 11.33 9.33
CA ASP A 240 -4.47 10.14 8.55
C ASP A 240 -5.44 9.23 9.33
N GLU A 241 -5.85 8.13 8.72
CA GLU A 241 -6.64 7.07 9.36
C GLU A 241 -5.72 6.06 10.04
N LEU A 242 -5.66 6.07 11.37
CA LEU A 242 -4.97 5.03 12.11
C LEU A 242 -5.81 3.74 12.07
N TYR A 243 -5.44 2.81 11.20
CA TYR A 243 -6.10 1.51 11.12
C TYR A 243 -5.84 0.69 12.37
N HIS A 244 -6.88 0.04 12.87
CA HIS A 244 -6.79 -0.84 14.04
C HIS A 244 -7.56 -2.14 13.84
N ARG A 245 -7.28 -3.12 14.69
CA ARG A 245 -7.90 -4.46 14.65
C ARG A 245 -7.78 -5.13 13.29
N MET A 246 -6.69 -4.87 12.59
CA MET A 246 -6.43 -5.58 11.33
C MET A 246 -6.27 -7.07 11.58
N ARG A 247 -6.61 -7.89 10.59
CA ARG A 247 -6.73 -9.34 10.77
C ARG A 247 -5.92 -10.11 9.75
N GLY A 248 -5.37 -11.25 10.19
CA GLY A 248 -4.52 -12.12 9.38
C GLY A 248 -3.77 -13.12 10.23
N SER A 249 -2.46 -13.31 9.95
CA SER A 249 -1.52 -14.11 10.75
C SER A 249 -0.28 -13.29 11.11
N PRO A 250 0.21 -13.34 12.37
CA PRO A 250 1.46 -12.71 12.76
C PRO A 250 2.72 -13.52 12.39
N ASP A 251 2.58 -14.76 11.90
CA ASP A 251 3.66 -15.75 11.89
C ASP A 251 4.89 -15.36 11.06
N HIS A 252 4.69 -14.63 9.98
CA HIS A 252 5.77 -14.19 9.07
C HIS A 252 5.84 -12.67 8.93
N MET A 253 5.15 -11.95 9.84
CA MET A 253 5.03 -10.52 9.82
C MET A 253 6.11 -9.86 10.68
N GLU A 254 6.97 -9.07 10.05
CA GLU A 254 7.92 -8.20 10.76
C GLU A 254 7.42 -6.77 10.74
N VAL A 255 7.11 -6.23 11.91
CA VAL A 255 6.61 -4.86 12.06
C VAL A 255 7.78 -3.90 12.00
N LEU A 256 7.75 -2.96 11.07
CA LEU A 256 8.76 -1.91 10.93
C LEU A 256 8.36 -0.65 11.72
N GLU A 257 7.09 -0.27 11.65
CA GLU A 257 6.54 0.86 12.39
C GLU A 257 5.17 0.55 12.96
N SER A 258 4.89 1.11 14.11
CA SER A 258 3.59 1.02 14.78
C SER A 258 3.18 2.36 15.38
N SER A 259 1.88 2.52 15.63
CA SER A 259 1.34 3.66 16.36
C SER A 259 0.41 3.23 17.47
N PHE A 260 0.36 4.01 18.56
CA PHE A 260 -0.57 3.78 19.66
C PHE A 260 -1.96 4.29 19.28
N SER A 261 -2.93 3.38 19.27
CA SER A 261 -4.32 3.65 18.89
C SER A 261 -5.13 4.06 20.13
N SER A 262 -5.14 5.37 20.41
CA SER A 262 -5.78 5.90 21.61
C SER A 262 -7.31 5.88 21.56
N GLU A 263 -7.96 5.50 22.66
CA GLU A 263 -9.41 5.56 22.85
C GLU A 263 -9.98 6.97 22.60
N LYS A 264 -9.20 8.01 22.88
CA LYS A 264 -9.57 9.42 22.59
C LYS A 264 -10.00 9.60 21.12
N PHE A 265 -9.45 8.83 20.22
CA PHE A 265 -9.77 8.82 18.80
C PHE A 265 -10.53 7.55 18.36
N GLY A 266 -11.22 6.89 19.28
CA GLY A 266 -11.95 5.65 18.99
C GLY A 266 -11.06 4.43 18.79
N GLY A 267 -9.83 4.49 19.29
CA GLY A 267 -8.82 3.44 19.17
C GLY A 267 -8.96 2.31 20.19
N THR A 268 -7.93 1.49 20.27
CA THR A 268 -7.93 0.19 20.97
C THR A 268 -7.10 0.19 22.24
N GLU A 269 -6.41 1.31 22.58
CA GLU A 269 -5.42 1.39 23.67
C GLU A 269 -4.27 0.37 23.51
N MET A 270 -3.97 0.04 22.27
CA MET A 270 -2.88 -0.86 21.89
C MET A 270 -2.06 -0.25 20.76
N HIS A 271 -0.83 -0.72 20.58
CA HIS A 271 -0.06 -0.42 19.36
C HIS A 271 -0.60 -1.23 18.19
N GLU A 272 -0.83 -0.55 17.08
CA GLU A 272 -1.28 -1.14 15.82
C GLU A 272 -0.13 -1.12 14.79
N PRO A 273 -0.01 -2.13 13.92
CA PRO A 273 1.00 -2.13 12.87
C PRO A 273 0.64 -1.08 11.80
N MET A 274 1.60 -0.22 11.46
CA MET A 274 1.41 0.82 10.46
C MET A 274 2.22 0.55 9.20
N VAL A 275 3.46 0.05 9.35
CA VAL A 275 4.30 -0.47 8.26
C VAL A 275 4.87 -1.81 8.70
N TRP A 276 4.77 -2.77 7.81
CA TRP A 276 5.36 -4.11 8.03
C TRP A 276 5.83 -4.72 6.72
N TRP A 277 6.70 -5.70 6.85
CA TRP A 277 7.14 -6.50 5.72
C TRP A 277 7.04 -7.99 6.00
N ALA A 278 7.05 -8.77 4.94
CA ALA A 278 7.07 -10.22 4.97
C ALA A 278 7.85 -10.77 3.78
N LYS A 279 8.36 -11.97 3.93
CA LYS A 279 8.91 -12.75 2.83
C LYS A 279 7.83 -13.71 2.30
N PHE A 280 7.65 -13.76 0.98
CA PHE A 280 6.77 -14.73 0.33
C PHE A 280 7.52 -15.38 -0.84
N GLY A 281 7.86 -16.67 -0.72
CA GLY A 281 8.83 -17.30 -1.60
C GLY A 281 10.21 -16.60 -1.52
N GLU A 282 10.73 -16.15 -2.66
CA GLU A 282 11.92 -15.29 -2.70
C GLU A 282 11.57 -13.79 -2.73
N GLY A 283 10.28 -13.45 -2.80
CA GLY A 283 9.80 -12.07 -2.86
C GLY A 283 9.81 -11.35 -1.52
N ARG A 284 9.72 -10.04 -1.60
CA ARG A 284 9.66 -9.13 -0.46
C ARG A 284 8.41 -8.28 -0.56
N VAL A 285 7.59 -8.33 0.46
CA VAL A 285 6.29 -7.65 0.49
C VAL A 285 6.31 -6.63 1.62
N VAL A 286 6.06 -5.37 1.29
CA VAL A 286 5.89 -4.29 2.25
C VAL A 286 4.45 -3.81 2.19
N THR A 287 3.84 -3.59 3.33
CA THR A 287 2.50 -3.02 3.42
C THR A 287 2.52 -1.83 4.36
N THR A 288 1.94 -0.72 3.92
CA THR A 288 1.61 0.42 4.77
C THR A 288 0.10 0.58 4.89
N SER A 289 -0.40 0.77 6.11
CA SER A 289 -1.81 1.12 6.34
C SER A 289 -2.07 2.63 6.21
N MET A 290 -1.01 3.43 6.06
CA MET A 290 -1.07 4.88 5.87
C MET A 290 -1.28 5.25 4.40
N GLY A 291 -1.71 6.49 4.15
CA GLY A 291 -1.90 7.03 2.80
C GLY A 291 -3.35 7.33 2.43
N HIS A 292 -4.20 7.56 3.43
CA HIS A 292 -5.60 7.93 3.21
C HIS A 292 -5.72 9.26 2.47
N LEU A 293 -6.48 9.24 1.39
CA LEU A 293 -6.79 10.44 0.60
C LEU A 293 -8.20 10.33 -0.01
N TRP A 294 -9.12 11.21 0.38
CA TRP A 294 -10.41 11.34 -0.29
C TRP A 294 -10.34 12.34 -1.45
N ALA A 295 -11.21 12.13 -2.43
CA ALA A 295 -11.45 13.15 -3.45
C ALA A 295 -11.83 14.48 -2.78
N GLY A 296 -11.08 15.55 -3.08
CA GLY A 296 -11.27 16.87 -2.50
C GLY A 296 -10.50 17.16 -1.20
N ASP A 297 -9.78 16.21 -0.61
CA ASP A 297 -8.83 16.49 0.47
C ASP A 297 -7.75 17.46 -0.04
N LYS A 298 -7.49 18.53 0.75
CA LYS A 298 -6.57 19.62 0.35
C LYS A 298 -5.11 19.26 0.54
N SER A 299 -4.82 18.37 1.49
CA SER A 299 -3.46 17.94 1.79
C SER A 299 -3.32 16.44 1.55
N PHE A 300 -2.32 16.09 0.78
CA PHE A 300 -1.74 14.78 0.73
C PHE A 300 -0.30 14.96 1.19
N ASP A 301 0.06 14.33 2.26
CA ASP A 301 1.44 14.37 2.71
C ASP A 301 2.20 13.31 1.91
N ALA A 302 2.91 13.76 0.87
CA ALA A 302 3.69 12.91 -0.03
C ALA A 302 4.85 12.17 0.68
N LEU A 303 5.12 12.47 1.94
CA LEU A 303 6.10 11.74 2.75
C LEU A 303 5.64 10.31 3.12
N HIS A 304 4.41 9.94 2.76
CA HIS A 304 3.82 8.66 3.08
C HIS A 304 3.98 7.60 1.99
N CYS A 305 4.53 7.95 0.84
CA CYS A 305 4.71 7.03 -0.30
C CYS A 305 6.13 6.49 -0.40
#